data_48c20d6094c307acced811fd1f21dfb7
#
_entry.id   48c20d6094c307acced811fd1f21dfb7
#
_cell.length_a   1.000
_cell.length_b   1.000
_cell.length_c   1.000
_cell.angle_alpha   90.00
_cell.angle_beta   90.00
_cell.angle_gamma   90.00
#
_symmetry.space_group_name_H-M   'P 1'
#
loop_
_entity.id
_entity.type
_entity.pdbx_description
1 polymer ?
#
loop_
_entity_poly.entity_id
_entity_poly.type
_entity_poly.pdbx_seq_one_letter_code
_entity_poly.pdbx_strand_id
1 'polypeptide(L)'
;LDQWECSNGFMINEENGFLSIASYETTTIFILNKLLKFSKISNRGQRESNLRYLKQCNINFEDPLKKVALQKLFVNSQVMLIYGAAGTGKTTLINYISNMMNQSKKLFLTKTHTALQNLERRIENPGLDSDFISIDSFTKTITLTDYDIVFVDECSTIDNRTMKRLLEKIDESTLLVLAGDIYQIESIDFGNWFYYAKDIIKTDGANVELLNTWRTDKKELKGLWDEVRKIQPIITEKLAIDGPFSADIGEEIFVSQDEDEIVLCLNYDGKFGLNNMNLYFQNANTKSEVYTWAEWTFKVGDPVIFLDTKRSPILYNNLKGRIVDISKRDSAILFTLDIDTILTERQCRNESFEFVDVTDRGTRIRLEVIASDDESAPEEERFKTIIPFQIAYAVSIHKAQGLEYN
;
A
#
# COMPACT_ATOMS: atom_id res chain seq x y z
N LEU A 1 -14.97 -29.47 18.42
CA LEU A 1 -14.51 -29.07 17.07
C LEU A 1 -15.61 -29.31 16.05
N ASP A 2 -16.17 -30.49 15.96
CA ASP A 2 -17.22 -30.84 14.97
C ASP A 2 -18.46 -29.93 15.04
N GLN A 3 -18.87 -29.52 16.25
CA GLN A 3 -19.98 -28.56 16.41
C GLN A 3 -19.61 -27.14 15.94
N TRP A 4 -18.36 -26.75 16.11
CA TRP A 4 -17.88 -25.46 15.65
C TRP A 4 -17.71 -25.42 14.11
N GLU A 5 -17.22 -26.50 13.52
CA GLU A 5 -17.15 -26.66 12.06
C GLU A 5 -18.53 -26.54 11.39
N CYS A 6 -19.53 -27.27 11.91
CA CYS A 6 -20.90 -27.22 11.39
C CYS A 6 -21.54 -25.83 11.51
N SER A 7 -21.26 -25.11 12.60
CA SER A 7 -21.87 -23.79 12.83
C SER A 7 -21.25 -22.67 12.01
N ASN A 8 -19.96 -22.79 11.64
CA ASN A 8 -19.22 -21.75 10.91
C ASN A 8 -18.92 -22.09 9.45
N GLY A 9 -19.26 -23.28 8.99
CA GLY A 9 -19.03 -23.71 7.60
C GLY A 9 -17.56 -23.91 7.22
N PHE A 10 -16.67 -24.10 8.21
CA PHE A 10 -15.26 -24.38 7.99
C PHE A 10 -14.97 -25.87 8.20
N MET A 11 -14.15 -26.43 7.31
CA MET A 11 -13.57 -27.74 7.50
C MET A 11 -12.20 -27.59 8.15
N ILE A 12 -11.96 -28.34 9.24
CA ILE A 12 -10.67 -28.37 9.93
C ILE A 12 -9.98 -29.68 9.61
N ASN A 13 -8.74 -29.59 9.14
CA ASN A 13 -7.88 -30.75 8.92
C ASN A 13 -6.88 -30.87 10.09
N GLU A 14 -6.69 -32.10 10.58
CA GLU A 14 -5.64 -32.40 11.53
C GLU A 14 -4.63 -33.33 10.84
N GLU A 15 -3.40 -32.84 10.65
CA GLU A 15 -2.32 -33.60 10.06
C GLU A 15 -1.03 -33.35 10.84
N ASN A 16 -0.36 -34.41 11.23
CA ASN A 16 0.93 -34.36 11.96
C ASN A 16 0.91 -33.51 13.24
N GLY A 17 -0.25 -33.44 13.94
CA GLY A 17 -0.44 -32.63 15.15
C GLY A 17 -0.67 -31.14 14.91
N PHE A 18 -0.89 -30.73 13.67
CA PHE A 18 -1.28 -29.36 13.31
C PHE A 18 -2.75 -29.31 12.90
N LEU A 19 -3.41 -28.24 13.29
CA LEU A 19 -4.77 -27.93 12.86
C LEU A 19 -4.72 -26.88 11.74
N SER A 20 -5.39 -27.13 10.63
CA SER A 20 -5.51 -26.20 9.52
C SER A 20 -6.97 -26.01 9.09
N ILE A 21 -7.28 -24.83 8.56
CA ILE A 21 -8.59 -24.57 7.96
C ILE A 21 -8.50 -24.94 6.47
N ALA A 22 -9.22 -25.99 6.07
CA ALA A 22 -9.14 -26.57 4.73
C ALA A 22 -9.35 -25.56 3.59
N SER A 23 -10.24 -24.57 3.79
CA SER A 23 -10.49 -23.53 2.78
C SER A 23 -9.28 -22.61 2.56
N TYR A 24 -8.49 -22.36 3.60
CA TYR A 24 -7.27 -21.56 3.49
C TYR A 24 -6.15 -22.35 2.79
N GLU A 25 -6.00 -23.60 3.16
CA GLU A 25 -5.02 -24.51 2.56
C GLU A 25 -5.29 -24.71 1.06
N THR A 26 -6.54 -25.06 0.69
CA THR A 26 -6.92 -25.24 -0.72
C THR A 26 -6.74 -23.98 -1.55
N THR A 27 -6.97 -22.80 -0.97
CA THR A 27 -6.76 -21.53 -1.67
C THR A 27 -5.26 -21.26 -1.89
N THR A 28 -4.43 -21.52 -0.89
CA THR A 28 -2.96 -21.41 -1.01
C THR A 28 -2.43 -22.34 -2.09
N ILE A 29 -2.84 -23.62 -2.06
CA ILE A 29 -2.45 -24.64 -3.03
C ILE A 29 -2.88 -24.22 -4.46
N PHE A 30 -4.08 -23.69 -4.62
CA PHE A 30 -4.56 -23.17 -5.92
C PHE A 30 -3.63 -22.09 -6.47
N ILE A 31 -3.30 -21.08 -5.65
CA ILE A 31 -2.42 -19.97 -6.05
C ILE A 31 -1.06 -20.51 -6.48
N LEU A 32 -0.44 -21.32 -5.63
CA LEU A 32 0.92 -21.83 -5.87
C LEU A 32 0.97 -22.74 -7.11
N ASN A 33 -0.02 -23.61 -7.32
CA ASN A 33 -0.11 -24.43 -8.52
C ASN A 33 -0.32 -23.60 -9.80
N LYS A 34 -1.16 -22.57 -9.75
CA LYS A 34 -1.36 -21.67 -10.88
C LYS A 34 -0.06 -20.92 -11.23
N LEU A 35 0.62 -20.35 -10.25
CA LEU A 35 1.92 -19.69 -10.45
C LEU A 35 3.00 -20.67 -10.94
N LEU A 36 3.03 -21.88 -10.40
CA LEU A 36 3.95 -22.92 -10.86
C LEU A 36 3.69 -23.32 -12.31
N LYS A 37 2.43 -23.35 -12.75
CA LYS A 37 2.07 -23.56 -14.15
C LYS A 37 2.60 -22.44 -15.03
N PHE A 38 2.35 -21.17 -14.69
CA PHE A 38 2.91 -20.00 -15.39
C PHE A 38 4.44 -20.02 -15.46
N SER A 39 5.10 -20.46 -14.38
CA SER A 39 6.56 -20.51 -14.32
C SER A 39 7.22 -21.54 -15.25
N LYS A 40 6.44 -22.45 -15.83
CA LYS A 40 6.93 -23.49 -16.75
C LYS A 40 6.63 -23.21 -18.22
N ILE A 41 6.02 -22.08 -18.53
CA ILE A 41 5.70 -21.69 -19.91
C ILE A 41 6.83 -20.82 -20.44
N SER A 42 7.52 -21.29 -21.48
CA SER A 42 8.65 -20.59 -22.09
C SER A 42 8.24 -19.84 -23.35
N ASN A 43 8.82 -18.67 -23.58
CA ASN A 43 8.60 -17.85 -24.76
C ASN A 43 9.83 -17.90 -25.69
N ARG A 44 9.68 -18.56 -26.86
CA ARG A 44 10.74 -18.63 -27.87
C ARG A 44 11.04 -17.24 -28.43
N GLY A 45 12.31 -16.89 -28.54
CA GLY A 45 12.74 -15.59 -29.07
C GLY A 45 12.77 -14.45 -28.03
N GLN A 46 12.19 -14.59 -26.85
CA GLN A 46 12.17 -13.55 -25.82
C GLN A 46 13.57 -13.12 -25.38
N ARG A 47 14.50 -14.09 -25.28
CA ARG A 47 15.90 -13.80 -24.90
C ARG A 47 16.59 -12.85 -25.87
N GLU A 48 16.39 -13.04 -27.17
CA GLU A 48 16.98 -12.17 -28.19
C GLU A 48 16.38 -10.76 -28.15
N SER A 49 15.09 -10.66 -27.94
CA SER A 49 14.38 -9.39 -27.76
C SER A 49 14.91 -8.63 -26.52
N ASN A 50 15.07 -9.32 -25.39
CA ASN A 50 15.61 -8.74 -24.17
C ASN A 50 17.05 -8.21 -24.37
N LEU A 51 17.92 -9.00 -25.00
CA LEU A 51 19.29 -8.60 -25.26
C LEU A 51 19.37 -7.43 -26.24
N ARG A 52 18.51 -7.37 -27.23
CA ARG A 52 18.40 -6.26 -28.19
C ARG A 52 18.01 -4.98 -27.48
N TYR A 53 16.95 -5.02 -26.66
CA TYR A 53 16.52 -3.87 -25.85
C TYR A 53 17.62 -3.33 -24.94
N LEU A 54 18.27 -4.21 -24.17
CA LEU A 54 19.37 -3.83 -23.26
C LEU A 54 20.58 -3.21 -23.97
N LYS A 55 20.85 -3.60 -25.21
CA LYS A 55 21.89 -2.97 -26.03
C LYS A 55 21.47 -1.58 -26.53
N GLN A 56 20.20 -1.39 -26.86
CA GLN A 56 19.69 -0.14 -27.39
C GLN A 56 19.55 0.97 -26.32
N CYS A 57 19.10 0.59 -25.11
CA CYS A 57 18.78 1.56 -24.07
C CYS A 57 20.00 2.13 -23.33
N ASN A 58 21.20 1.54 -23.49
CA ASN A 58 22.46 1.95 -22.83
C ASN A 58 22.28 2.30 -21.33
N ILE A 59 21.41 1.53 -20.63
CA ILE A 59 21.09 1.77 -19.22
C ILE A 59 22.29 1.37 -18.36
N ASN A 60 22.78 2.32 -17.57
CA ASN A 60 23.77 2.00 -16.54
C ASN A 60 23.03 1.45 -15.30
N PHE A 61 23.05 0.13 -15.13
CA PHE A 61 22.43 -0.51 -13.99
C PHE A 61 23.32 -0.39 -12.75
N GLU A 62 22.85 0.34 -11.76
CA GLU A 62 23.52 0.42 -10.46
C GLU A 62 23.55 -0.96 -9.76
N ASP A 63 22.51 -1.79 -9.99
CA ASP A 63 22.42 -3.15 -9.48
C ASP A 63 22.54 -4.17 -10.64
N PRO A 64 23.61 -4.99 -10.68
CA PRO A 64 23.79 -6.03 -11.67
C PRO A 64 22.65 -7.07 -11.70
N LEU A 65 21.97 -7.31 -10.56
CA LEU A 65 20.85 -8.25 -10.49
C LEU A 65 19.68 -7.80 -11.35
N LYS A 66 19.39 -6.50 -11.42
CA LYS A 66 18.34 -5.96 -12.31
C LYS A 66 18.62 -6.27 -13.78
N LYS A 67 19.89 -6.12 -14.21
CA LYS A 67 20.30 -6.45 -15.57
C LYS A 67 20.12 -7.93 -15.88
N VAL A 68 20.54 -8.80 -14.97
CA VAL A 68 20.38 -10.26 -15.11
C VAL A 68 18.90 -10.63 -15.15
N ALA A 69 18.08 -10.03 -14.30
CA ALA A 69 16.64 -10.23 -14.27
C ALA A 69 16.00 -9.89 -15.62
N LEU A 70 16.34 -8.72 -16.18
CA LEU A 70 15.83 -8.31 -17.50
C LEU A 70 16.33 -9.19 -18.65
N GLN A 71 17.56 -9.72 -18.59
CA GLN A 71 18.07 -10.65 -19.59
C GLN A 71 17.28 -11.97 -19.63
N LYS A 72 16.81 -12.43 -18.46
CA LYS A 72 16.07 -13.68 -18.28
C LYS A 72 14.55 -13.50 -18.30
N LEU A 73 14.07 -12.25 -18.33
CA LEU A 73 12.63 -11.92 -18.23
C LEU A 73 11.84 -12.68 -19.28
N PHE A 74 10.85 -13.44 -18.82
CA PHE A 74 9.92 -14.22 -19.65
C PHE A 74 10.53 -15.19 -20.65
N VAL A 75 11.81 -15.58 -20.49
CA VAL A 75 12.45 -16.57 -21.36
C VAL A 75 11.93 -17.98 -21.10
N ASN A 76 11.95 -18.38 -19.83
CA ASN A 76 11.55 -19.74 -19.40
C ASN A 76 10.27 -19.73 -18.54
N SER A 77 9.64 -18.59 -18.34
CA SER A 77 8.52 -18.40 -17.43
C SER A 77 7.63 -17.27 -17.93
N GLN A 78 6.34 -17.34 -17.72
CA GLN A 78 5.40 -16.22 -17.90
C GLN A 78 5.16 -15.45 -16.61
N VAL A 79 5.74 -15.87 -15.47
CA VAL A 79 5.68 -15.15 -14.22
C VAL A 79 7.07 -14.69 -13.80
N MET A 80 7.17 -13.45 -13.30
CA MET A 80 8.35 -12.88 -12.67
C MET A 80 8.01 -12.43 -11.26
N LEU A 81 8.65 -13.04 -10.26
CA LEU A 81 8.55 -12.68 -8.86
C LEU A 81 9.74 -11.79 -8.48
N ILE A 82 9.46 -10.58 -7.97
CA ILE A 82 10.49 -9.60 -7.58
C ILE A 82 10.41 -9.43 -6.06
N TYR A 83 11.39 -9.97 -5.38
CA TYR A 83 11.55 -9.86 -3.93
C TYR A 83 12.56 -8.76 -3.60
N GLY A 84 12.34 -8.09 -2.49
CA GLY A 84 13.31 -7.13 -1.98
C GLY A 84 12.71 -6.21 -0.94
N ALA A 85 13.56 -5.69 -0.07
CA ALA A 85 13.15 -4.75 0.95
C ALA A 85 12.70 -3.41 0.38
N ALA A 86 12.13 -2.57 1.24
CA ALA A 86 11.85 -1.18 0.89
C ALA A 86 13.15 -0.49 0.40
N GLY A 87 13.05 0.26 -0.71
CA GLY A 87 14.19 1.00 -1.27
C GLY A 87 15.21 0.16 -2.05
N THR A 88 14.96 -1.11 -2.36
CA THR A 88 15.85 -1.92 -3.23
C THR A 88 15.65 -1.68 -4.72
N GLY A 89 14.61 -0.90 -5.09
CA GLY A 89 14.32 -0.55 -6.47
C GLY A 89 13.44 -1.56 -7.20
N LYS A 90 12.51 -2.21 -6.51
CA LYS A 90 11.47 -3.07 -7.12
C LYS A 90 10.65 -2.31 -8.16
N THR A 91 10.13 -1.14 -7.80
CA THR A 91 9.35 -0.29 -8.71
C THR A 91 10.18 0.22 -9.89
N THR A 92 11.49 0.48 -9.68
CA THR A 92 12.41 0.79 -10.77
C THR A 92 12.54 -0.38 -11.75
N LEU A 93 12.60 -1.63 -11.24
CA LEU A 93 12.63 -2.81 -12.10
C LEU A 93 11.30 -2.99 -12.85
N ILE A 94 10.15 -2.75 -12.19
CA ILE A 94 8.83 -2.72 -12.85
C ILE A 94 8.83 -1.69 -13.99
N ASN A 95 9.36 -0.48 -13.77
CA ASN A 95 9.46 0.56 -14.80
C ASN A 95 10.31 0.10 -16.00
N TYR A 96 11.45 -0.54 -15.76
CA TYR A 96 12.26 -1.09 -16.85
C TYR A 96 11.53 -2.19 -17.63
N ILE A 97 10.79 -3.07 -16.94
CA ILE A 97 9.98 -4.11 -17.59
C ILE A 97 8.85 -3.48 -18.41
N SER A 98 8.16 -2.49 -17.85
CA SER A 98 7.11 -1.75 -18.55
C SER A 98 7.62 -1.09 -19.84
N ASN A 99 8.77 -0.42 -19.77
CA ASN A 99 9.41 0.20 -20.94
C ASN A 99 9.87 -0.82 -21.98
N MET A 100 10.36 -1.99 -21.54
CA MET A 100 10.73 -3.10 -22.44
C MET A 100 9.51 -3.64 -23.20
N MET A 101 8.34 -3.63 -22.55
CA MET A 101 7.06 -4.10 -23.09
C MET A 101 6.17 -2.93 -23.56
N ASN A 102 6.74 -1.95 -24.26
CA ASN A 102 6.10 -0.69 -24.61
C ASN A 102 4.89 -0.84 -25.56
N GLN A 103 4.81 -1.94 -26.31
CA GLN A 103 3.71 -2.21 -27.24
C GLN A 103 2.59 -3.08 -26.61
N SER A 104 2.77 -3.55 -25.40
CA SER A 104 1.83 -4.42 -24.70
C SER A 104 0.77 -3.60 -23.98
N LYS A 105 -0.45 -4.13 -23.94
CA LYS A 105 -1.53 -3.62 -23.09
C LYS A 105 -1.27 -4.02 -21.65
N LYS A 106 -1.19 -3.04 -20.76
CA LYS A 106 -0.69 -3.22 -19.40
C LYS A 106 -1.73 -2.92 -18.34
N LEU A 107 -1.71 -3.73 -17.29
CA LEU A 107 -2.49 -3.47 -16.08
C LEU A 107 -1.53 -3.38 -14.89
N PHE A 108 -1.64 -2.28 -14.14
CA PHE A 108 -0.89 -2.06 -12.89
C PHE A 108 -1.84 -2.13 -11.70
N LEU A 109 -1.54 -3.02 -10.78
CA LEU A 109 -2.37 -3.31 -9.61
C LEU A 109 -1.59 -3.11 -8.31
N THR A 110 -2.25 -2.54 -7.31
CA THR A 110 -1.80 -2.48 -5.92
C THR A 110 -2.97 -2.68 -4.98
N LYS A 111 -2.71 -2.97 -3.71
CA LYS A 111 -3.77 -3.13 -2.70
C LYS A 111 -4.41 -1.80 -2.32
N THR A 112 -3.61 -0.74 -2.18
CA THR A 112 -4.07 0.57 -1.71
C THR A 112 -4.00 1.63 -2.80
N HIS A 113 -4.87 2.64 -2.74
CA HIS A 113 -4.85 3.77 -3.67
C HIS A 113 -3.57 4.59 -3.56
N THR A 114 -3.02 4.74 -2.34
CA THR A 114 -1.76 5.46 -2.13
C THR A 114 -0.59 4.76 -2.84
N ALA A 115 -0.49 3.42 -2.69
CA ALA A 115 0.52 2.65 -3.41
C ALA A 115 0.32 2.72 -4.93
N LEU A 116 -0.93 2.75 -5.39
CA LEU A 116 -1.26 2.89 -6.81
C LEU A 116 -0.78 4.22 -7.38
N GLN A 117 -1.04 5.33 -6.71
CA GLN A 117 -0.56 6.64 -7.13
C GLN A 117 0.97 6.74 -7.11
N ASN A 118 1.61 6.16 -6.08
CA ASN A 118 3.06 6.11 -6.02
C ASN A 118 3.64 5.29 -7.17
N LEU A 119 3.00 4.17 -7.53
CA LEU A 119 3.38 3.37 -8.68
C LEU A 119 3.22 4.16 -9.98
N GLU A 120 2.05 4.79 -10.19
CA GLU A 120 1.75 5.59 -11.38
C GLU A 120 2.75 6.74 -11.59
N ARG A 121 3.12 7.46 -10.52
CA ARG A 121 4.13 8.54 -10.59
C ARG A 121 5.52 8.05 -10.98
N ARG A 122 5.85 6.78 -10.67
CA ARG A 122 7.17 6.20 -10.90
C ARG A 122 7.30 5.44 -12.21
N ILE A 123 6.18 5.11 -12.85
CA ILE A 123 6.19 4.48 -14.17
C ILE A 123 6.29 5.55 -15.25
N GLU A 124 7.47 5.67 -15.82
CA GLU A 124 7.74 6.55 -16.95
C GLU A 124 7.23 5.90 -18.23
N ASN A 125 6.45 6.61 -19.02
CA ASN A 125 5.92 6.14 -20.31
C ASN A 125 5.21 4.77 -20.25
N PRO A 126 4.14 4.65 -19.48
CA PRO A 126 3.43 3.37 -19.35
C PRO A 126 2.87 2.84 -20.68
N GLY A 127 2.70 3.71 -21.68
CA GLY A 127 2.07 3.42 -22.96
C GLY A 127 0.61 3.91 -23.01
N LEU A 128 0.02 3.93 -24.21
CA LEU A 128 -1.36 4.43 -24.42
C LEU A 128 -2.42 3.48 -23.88
N ASP A 129 -2.14 2.16 -23.86
CA ASP A 129 -3.04 1.12 -23.40
C ASP A 129 -2.60 0.58 -22.03
N SER A 130 -2.58 1.47 -21.04
CA SER A 130 -2.16 1.11 -19.68
C SER A 130 -3.17 1.61 -18.66
N ASP A 131 -3.61 0.71 -17.77
CA ASP A 131 -4.56 1.00 -16.72
C ASP A 131 -3.91 0.83 -15.34
N PHE A 132 -4.24 1.75 -14.41
CA PHE A 132 -3.85 1.72 -13.00
C PHE A 132 -5.09 1.55 -12.16
N ILE A 133 -5.26 0.41 -11.50
CA ILE A 133 -6.50 0.06 -10.79
C ILE A 133 -6.15 -0.62 -9.47
N SER A 134 -6.92 -0.38 -8.39
CA SER A 134 -6.75 -1.15 -7.16
C SER A 134 -7.17 -2.61 -7.41
N ILE A 135 -6.43 -3.57 -6.83
CA ILE A 135 -6.71 -5.00 -7.02
C ILE A 135 -8.12 -5.38 -6.54
N ASP A 136 -8.62 -4.73 -5.49
CA ASP A 136 -9.97 -4.95 -4.98
C ASP A 136 -11.05 -4.49 -5.97
N SER A 137 -10.85 -3.35 -6.64
CA SER A 137 -11.74 -2.88 -7.70
C SER A 137 -11.71 -3.80 -8.90
N PHE A 138 -10.51 -4.18 -9.36
CA PHE A 138 -10.32 -5.09 -10.48
C PHE A 138 -10.97 -6.45 -10.24
N THR A 139 -10.80 -7.04 -9.06
CA THR A 139 -11.33 -8.36 -8.74
C THR A 139 -12.85 -8.39 -8.59
N LYS A 140 -13.51 -7.25 -8.37
CA LYS A 140 -14.98 -7.11 -8.33
C LYS A 140 -15.63 -7.01 -9.72
N THR A 141 -14.89 -6.63 -10.76
CA THR A 141 -15.42 -6.55 -12.12
C THR A 141 -15.71 -7.95 -12.70
N ILE A 142 -16.70 -8.07 -13.57
CA ILE A 142 -17.11 -9.36 -14.17
C ILE A 142 -16.28 -9.67 -15.43
N THR A 143 -15.63 -8.70 -16.02
CA THR A 143 -14.94 -8.80 -17.31
C THR A 143 -13.64 -9.60 -17.19
N LEU A 144 -13.47 -10.59 -18.05
CA LEU A 144 -12.18 -11.25 -18.32
C LEU A 144 -11.21 -10.22 -18.89
N THR A 145 -9.94 -10.34 -18.54
CA THR A 145 -8.94 -9.35 -18.92
C THR A 145 -8.37 -9.62 -20.29
N ASP A 146 -8.26 -8.55 -21.07
CA ASP A 146 -7.58 -8.51 -22.36
C ASP A 146 -6.24 -7.76 -22.23
N TYR A 147 -5.47 -8.05 -21.17
CA TYR A 147 -4.15 -7.46 -20.95
C TYR A 147 -3.05 -8.45 -21.31
N ASP A 148 -2.03 -7.96 -22.01
CA ASP A 148 -0.84 -8.75 -22.34
C ASP A 148 0.03 -9.00 -21.11
N ILE A 149 0.11 -8.01 -20.23
CA ILE A 149 0.95 -8.07 -19.02
C ILE A 149 0.25 -7.40 -17.84
N VAL A 150 0.30 -8.08 -16.68
CA VAL A 150 -0.22 -7.60 -15.41
C VAL A 150 0.92 -7.43 -14.41
N PHE A 151 1.04 -6.23 -13.87
CA PHE A 151 1.96 -5.88 -12.79
C PHE A 151 1.20 -5.78 -11.48
N VAL A 152 1.70 -6.43 -10.44
CA VAL A 152 1.16 -6.33 -9.09
C VAL A 152 2.28 -5.93 -8.16
N ASP A 153 2.20 -4.74 -7.58
CA ASP A 153 3.15 -4.28 -6.56
C ASP A 153 2.58 -4.45 -5.15
N GLU A 154 3.46 -4.49 -4.15
CA GLU A 154 3.15 -4.74 -2.74
C GLU A 154 2.43 -6.09 -2.50
N CYS A 155 2.84 -7.16 -3.20
CA CYS A 155 2.21 -8.48 -3.13
C CYS A 155 2.13 -9.09 -1.72
N SER A 156 3.02 -8.72 -0.80
CA SER A 156 2.99 -9.14 0.61
C SER A 156 1.71 -8.69 1.35
N THR A 157 1.08 -7.61 0.89
CA THR A 157 -0.15 -7.06 1.49
C THR A 157 -1.43 -7.69 0.92
N ILE A 158 -1.31 -8.55 -0.10
CA ILE A 158 -2.46 -9.14 -0.80
C ILE A 158 -2.77 -10.51 -0.22
N ASP A 159 -3.98 -10.65 0.33
CA ASP A 159 -4.48 -11.88 0.89
C ASP A 159 -4.74 -12.98 -0.17
N ASN A 160 -4.84 -14.23 0.30
CA ASN A 160 -5.05 -15.39 -0.56
C ASN A 160 -6.34 -15.31 -1.38
N ARG A 161 -7.44 -14.81 -0.80
CA ARG A 161 -8.74 -14.72 -1.50
C ARG A 161 -8.66 -13.74 -2.67
N THR A 162 -8.06 -12.59 -2.43
CA THR A 162 -7.87 -11.54 -3.46
C THR A 162 -6.96 -12.04 -4.57
N MET A 163 -5.82 -12.68 -4.22
CA MET A 163 -4.90 -13.24 -5.21
C MET A 163 -5.53 -14.37 -6.02
N LYS A 164 -6.29 -15.26 -5.38
CA LYS A 164 -7.04 -16.31 -6.10
C LYS A 164 -7.98 -15.73 -7.14
N ARG A 165 -8.79 -14.71 -6.77
CA ARG A 165 -9.71 -14.02 -7.68
C ARG A 165 -8.99 -13.35 -8.85
N LEU A 166 -7.82 -12.77 -8.61
CA LEU A 166 -6.97 -12.22 -9.67
C LEU A 166 -6.55 -13.31 -10.64
N LEU A 167 -5.99 -14.40 -10.13
CA LEU A 167 -5.50 -15.52 -10.96
C LEU A 167 -6.61 -16.25 -11.74
N GLU A 168 -7.83 -16.25 -11.23
CA GLU A 168 -9.01 -16.79 -11.95
C GLU A 168 -9.40 -15.93 -13.16
N LYS A 169 -9.04 -14.62 -13.15
CA LYS A 169 -9.33 -13.69 -14.25
C LYS A 169 -8.21 -13.56 -15.28
N ILE A 170 -7.03 -14.05 -14.97
CA ILE A 170 -5.86 -13.96 -15.86
C ILE A 170 -5.80 -15.20 -16.76
N ASP A 171 -5.68 -14.96 -18.07
CA ASP A 171 -5.45 -16.01 -19.07
C ASP A 171 -4.03 -16.58 -18.99
N GLU A 172 -3.83 -17.80 -19.52
CA GLU A 172 -2.51 -18.44 -19.58
C GLU A 172 -1.53 -17.75 -20.54
N SER A 173 -2.00 -16.91 -21.44
CA SER A 173 -1.16 -16.09 -22.32
C SER A 173 -0.67 -14.80 -21.68
N THR A 174 -1.28 -14.36 -20.57
CA THR A 174 -0.92 -13.13 -19.88
C THR A 174 0.42 -13.25 -19.13
N LEU A 175 1.29 -12.30 -19.34
CA LEU A 175 2.54 -12.19 -18.57
C LEU A 175 2.26 -11.58 -17.18
N LEU A 176 2.92 -12.08 -16.15
CA LEU A 176 2.64 -11.68 -14.77
C LEU A 176 3.93 -11.23 -14.06
N VAL A 177 3.94 -10.01 -13.54
CA VAL A 177 5.02 -9.45 -12.72
C VAL A 177 4.49 -9.17 -11.32
N LEU A 178 5.02 -9.87 -10.32
CA LEU A 178 4.62 -9.82 -8.93
C LEU A 178 5.77 -9.29 -8.09
N ALA A 179 5.63 -8.13 -7.48
CA ALA A 179 6.66 -7.51 -6.65
C ALA A 179 6.20 -7.33 -5.21
N GLY A 180 7.10 -7.51 -4.26
CA GLY A 180 6.78 -7.33 -2.85
C GLY A 180 7.98 -7.53 -1.92
N ASP A 181 7.73 -7.30 -0.64
CA ASP A 181 8.70 -7.46 0.43
C ASP A 181 8.19 -8.47 1.46
N ILE A 182 8.75 -9.66 1.49
CA ILE A 182 8.35 -10.74 2.40
C ILE A 182 8.71 -10.48 3.88
N TYR A 183 9.42 -9.40 4.16
CA TYR A 183 9.80 -8.98 5.52
C TYR A 183 8.93 -7.82 6.03
N GLN A 184 8.02 -7.28 5.20
CA GLN A 184 7.02 -6.32 5.62
C GLN A 184 5.84 -7.01 6.31
N ILE A 185 4.95 -6.19 6.88
CA ILE A 185 3.71 -6.67 7.50
C ILE A 185 2.90 -7.43 6.45
N GLU A 186 2.46 -8.62 6.83
CA GLU A 186 1.60 -9.46 6.00
C GLU A 186 0.21 -8.83 5.80
N SER A 187 -0.58 -9.41 4.91
CA SER A 187 -1.96 -8.98 4.71
C SER A 187 -2.78 -9.09 6.00
N ILE A 188 -3.72 -8.18 6.21
CA ILE A 188 -4.64 -8.21 7.36
C ILE A 188 -5.52 -9.47 7.29
N ASP A 189 -6.01 -9.80 6.09
CA ASP A 189 -6.72 -11.04 5.83
C ASP A 189 -5.75 -12.21 5.63
N PHE A 190 -6.25 -13.43 5.81
CA PHE A 190 -5.41 -14.62 5.75
C PHE A 190 -4.70 -14.79 4.41
N GLY A 191 -3.41 -15.03 4.49
CA GLY A 191 -2.62 -15.56 3.40
C GLY A 191 -1.21 -15.00 3.27
N ASN A 192 -0.28 -15.91 3.12
CA ASN A 192 1.15 -15.64 2.91
C ASN A 192 1.68 -16.34 1.65
N TRP A 193 0.83 -16.37 0.60
CA TRP A 193 1.13 -17.04 -0.66
C TRP A 193 2.43 -16.54 -1.30
N PHE A 194 2.74 -15.23 -1.18
CA PHE A 194 3.90 -14.62 -1.80
C PHE A 194 5.21 -15.10 -1.17
N TYR A 195 5.20 -15.31 0.15
CA TYR A 195 6.32 -15.90 0.87
C TYR A 195 6.59 -17.34 0.39
N TYR A 196 5.55 -18.19 0.34
CA TYR A 196 5.71 -19.57 -0.10
C TYR A 196 6.08 -19.69 -1.58
N ALA A 197 5.61 -18.78 -2.43
CA ALA A 197 5.95 -18.76 -3.85
C ALA A 197 7.46 -18.64 -4.09
N LYS A 198 8.20 -17.94 -3.22
CA LYS A 198 9.67 -17.82 -3.28
C LYS A 198 10.36 -19.19 -3.25
N ASP A 199 9.85 -20.09 -2.42
CA ASP A 199 10.46 -21.40 -2.21
C ASP A 199 10.00 -22.45 -3.23
N ILE A 200 8.82 -22.31 -3.77
CA ILE A 200 8.21 -23.27 -4.70
C ILE A 200 8.61 -22.99 -6.14
N ILE A 201 8.69 -21.70 -6.54
CA ILE A 201 8.99 -21.33 -7.92
C ILE A 201 10.49 -21.16 -8.08
N LYS A 202 11.15 -22.18 -8.66
CA LYS A 202 12.62 -22.23 -8.86
C LYS A 202 13.03 -22.17 -10.34
N THR A 203 12.09 -21.91 -11.25
CA THR A 203 12.40 -21.78 -12.69
C THR A 203 13.36 -20.62 -12.91
N ASP A 204 14.41 -20.84 -13.69
CA ASP A 204 15.41 -19.80 -13.99
C ASP A 204 14.76 -18.62 -14.71
N GLY A 205 14.96 -17.43 -14.15
CA GLY A 205 14.34 -16.19 -14.62
C GLY A 205 12.91 -15.93 -14.12
N ALA A 206 12.32 -16.84 -13.31
CA ALA A 206 10.99 -16.63 -12.73
C ALA A 206 11.02 -15.84 -11.42
N ASN A 207 12.16 -15.69 -10.77
CA ASN A 207 12.30 -14.88 -9.57
C ASN A 207 13.62 -14.14 -9.51
N VAL A 208 13.64 -13.03 -8.79
CA VAL A 208 14.84 -12.26 -8.42
C VAL A 208 14.65 -11.67 -7.04
N GLU A 209 15.70 -11.68 -6.24
CA GLU A 209 15.75 -10.99 -4.96
C GLU A 209 16.74 -9.83 -5.03
N LEU A 210 16.23 -8.61 -4.85
CA LEU A 210 17.03 -7.38 -4.82
C LEU A 210 17.52 -7.15 -3.39
N LEU A 211 18.82 -7.22 -3.17
CA LEU A 211 19.43 -7.16 -1.84
C LEU A 211 19.93 -5.76 -1.47
N ASN A 212 20.33 -4.96 -2.46
CA ASN A 212 20.93 -3.65 -2.24
C ASN A 212 19.88 -2.58 -1.98
N THR A 213 19.93 -1.93 -0.82
CA THR A 213 19.04 -0.81 -0.47
C THR A 213 19.67 0.52 -0.88
N TRP A 214 18.92 1.32 -1.65
CA TRP A 214 19.32 2.64 -2.18
C TRP A 214 18.62 3.81 -1.46
N ARG A 215 17.71 3.53 -0.52
CA ARG A 215 16.88 4.53 0.17
C ARG A 215 17.67 5.43 1.12
N THR A 216 18.80 4.97 1.64
CA THR A 216 19.65 5.73 2.57
C THR A 216 21.11 5.35 2.39
N ASP A 217 22.01 6.34 2.61
CA ASP A 217 23.46 6.12 2.65
C ASP A 217 23.98 5.92 4.09
N LYS A 218 23.12 6.10 5.11
CA LYS A 218 23.48 5.95 6.53
C LYS A 218 23.73 4.47 6.85
N LYS A 219 24.99 4.10 7.07
CA LYS A 219 25.40 2.71 7.35
C LYS A 219 24.78 2.14 8.61
N GLU A 220 24.60 2.96 9.65
CA GLU A 220 23.99 2.59 10.92
C GLU A 220 22.53 2.16 10.72
N LEU A 221 21.77 2.93 9.95
CA LEU A 221 20.38 2.63 9.65
C LEU A 221 20.24 1.35 8.81
N LYS A 222 21.15 1.15 7.82
CA LYS A 222 21.19 -0.12 7.06
C LYS A 222 21.48 -1.31 7.97
N GLY A 223 22.44 -1.18 8.89
CA GLY A 223 22.77 -2.20 9.88
C GLY A 223 21.57 -2.55 10.77
N LEU A 224 20.86 -1.54 11.28
CA LEU A 224 19.66 -1.75 12.08
C LEU A 224 18.57 -2.49 11.29
N TRP A 225 18.30 -2.10 10.04
CA TRP A 225 17.34 -2.80 9.20
C TRP A 225 17.70 -4.26 8.94
N ASP A 226 18.98 -4.57 8.75
CA ASP A 226 19.44 -5.95 8.55
C ASP A 226 19.25 -6.79 9.82
N GLU A 227 19.47 -6.23 10.99
CA GLU A 227 19.23 -6.88 12.27
C GLU A 227 17.74 -7.12 12.55
N VAL A 228 16.90 -6.11 12.27
CA VAL A 228 15.43 -6.25 12.38
C VAL A 228 14.92 -7.37 11.45
N ARG A 229 15.40 -7.42 10.20
CA ARG A 229 15.01 -8.50 9.27
C ARG A 229 15.39 -9.90 9.76
N LYS A 230 16.55 -10.03 10.42
CA LYS A 230 17.03 -11.29 10.95
C LYS A 230 16.42 -11.64 12.31
N ILE A 231 15.55 -10.76 12.85
CA ILE A 231 14.90 -10.91 14.16
C ILE A 231 15.96 -11.25 15.22
N GLN A 232 17.06 -10.50 15.26
CA GLN A 232 18.14 -10.75 16.21
C GLN A 232 17.69 -10.39 17.62
N PRO A 233 17.89 -11.25 18.63
CA PRO A 233 17.50 -10.99 20.03
C PRO A 233 18.13 -9.71 20.61
N ILE A 234 19.29 -9.31 20.09
CA ILE A 234 20.07 -8.15 20.54
C ILE A 234 19.47 -6.80 20.11
N ILE A 235 18.44 -6.77 19.24
CA ILE A 235 17.84 -5.53 18.73
C ILE A 235 17.35 -4.65 19.87
N THR A 236 16.68 -5.23 20.87
CA THR A 236 16.13 -4.51 22.02
C THR A 236 17.24 -3.86 22.85
N GLU A 237 18.34 -4.58 23.09
CA GLU A 237 19.50 -4.05 23.81
C GLU A 237 20.19 -2.93 23.03
N LYS A 238 20.36 -3.09 21.73
CA LYS A 238 20.96 -2.09 20.86
C LYS A 238 20.13 -0.80 20.81
N LEU A 239 18.81 -0.90 20.62
CA LEU A 239 17.92 0.25 20.65
C LEU A 239 17.93 0.97 22.00
N ALA A 240 18.07 0.22 23.10
CA ALA A 240 18.14 0.80 24.44
C ALA A 240 19.48 1.49 24.76
N ILE A 241 20.58 1.02 24.16
CA ILE A 241 21.94 1.55 24.42
C ILE A 241 22.32 2.65 23.42
N ASP A 242 22.10 2.40 22.13
CA ASP A 242 22.62 3.19 21.02
C ASP A 242 21.53 4.05 20.34
N GLY A 243 20.25 3.77 20.61
CA GLY A 243 19.12 4.41 19.95
C GLY A 243 18.40 5.44 20.82
N PRO A 244 17.55 6.27 20.24
CA PRO A 244 16.66 7.16 20.95
C PRO A 244 15.50 6.37 21.56
N PHE A 245 15.79 5.62 22.62
CA PHE A 245 14.79 4.84 23.35
C PHE A 245 14.29 5.64 24.55
N SER A 246 12.96 5.81 24.67
CA SER A 246 12.31 6.41 25.83
C SER A 246 11.19 5.54 26.35
N ALA A 247 11.11 5.38 27.68
CA ALA A 247 10.00 4.73 28.36
C ALA A 247 8.81 5.68 28.58
N ASP A 248 9.01 6.97 28.32
CA ASP A 248 8.02 8.02 28.51
C ASP A 248 7.80 8.81 27.21
N ILE A 249 6.60 9.36 27.07
CA ILE A 249 6.26 10.29 26.01
C ILE A 249 6.80 11.66 26.43
N GLY A 250 7.78 12.19 25.72
CA GLY A 250 8.38 13.48 25.94
C GLY A 250 8.35 14.38 24.70
N GLU A 251 8.64 15.66 24.88
CA GLU A 251 8.72 16.64 23.80
C GLU A 251 9.84 16.32 22.79
N GLU A 252 10.80 15.49 23.20
CA GLU A 252 11.93 15.05 22.39
C GLU A 252 11.59 14.02 21.30
N ILE A 253 10.35 13.48 21.29
CA ILE A 253 9.92 12.50 20.28
C ILE A 253 9.91 13.12 18.89
N PHE A 254 9.60 14.40 18.78
CA PHE A 254 9.76 15.17 17.56
C PHE A 254 11.02 16.02 17.61
N VAL A 255 12.07 15.58 16.95
CA VAL A 255 13.36 16.28 16.87
C VAL A 255 13.27 17.50 15.96
N SER A 256 12.45 17.43 14.94
CA SER A 256 12.06 18.57 14.11
C SER A 256 10.53 18.66 14.11
N GLN A 257 9.98 19.85 14.11
CA GLN A 257 8.55 20.05 13.86
C GLN A 257 8.25 20.02 12.35
N ASP A 258 9.05 19.29 11.60
CA ASP A 258 8.88 19.16 10.17
C ASP A 258 7.64 18.34 9.83
N GLU A 259 6.94 18.76 8.81
CA GLU A 259 5.66 18.18 8.38
C GLU A 259 5.77 16.75 7.82
N ASP A 260 7.01 16.25 7.66
CA ASP A 260 7.31 14.90 7.17
C ASP A 260 7.57 13.88 8.30
N GLU A 261 7.30 14.23 9.55
CA GLU A 261 7.41 13.31 10.69
C GLU A 261 6.05 12.69 11.03
N ILE A 262 6.03 11.40 11.36
CA ILE A 262 4.85 10.70 11.84
C ILE A 262 5.21 9.65 12.88
N VAL A 263 4.36 9.50 13.88
CA VAL A 263 4.48 8.45 14.89
C VAL A 263 3.75 7.20 14.43
N LEU A 264 4.42 6.06 14.46
CA LEU A 264 3.84 4.75 14.13
C LEU A 264 3.44 4.03 15.41
N CYS A 265 2.15 3.68 15.51
CA CYS A 265 1.59 2.94 16.64
C CYS A 265 1.22 1.51 16.26
N LEU A 266 1.54 0.56 17.14
CA LEU A 266 1.16 -0.84 17.00
C LEU A 266 -0.30 -1.06 17.40
N ASN A 267 -0.75 -0.39 18.46
CA ASN A 267 -2.06 -0.57 19.08
C ASN A 267 -2.86 0.73 19.02
N TYR A 268 -4.19 0.63 19.13
CA TYR A 268 -5.07 1.79 19.23
C TYR A 268 -5.09 2.37 20.66
N ASP A 269 -5.05 1.51 21.67
CA ASP A 269 -5.20 1.88 23.08
C ASP A 269 -3.90 1.68 23.86
N GLY A 270 -3.85 2.27 25.07
CA GLY A 270 -2.69 2.24 25.95
C GLY A 270 -1.82 3.49 25.89
N LYS A 271 -0.76 3.56 26.74
CA LYS A 271 0.12 4.73 26.89
C LYS A 271 0.71 5.19 25.54
N PHE A 272 1.17 4.25 24.71
CA PHE A 272 1.75 4.48 23.39
C PHE A 272 0.78 4.13 22.26
N GLY A 273 -0.52 4.01 22.57
CA GLY A 273 -1.56 3.71 21.59
C GLY A 273 -1.90 4.91 20.72
N LEU A 274 -2.41 4.64 19.54
CA LEU A 274 -2.75 5.63 18.52
C LEU A 274 -3.62 6.77 19.07
N ASN A 275 -4.68 6.42 19.83
CA ASN A 275 -5.62 7.38 20.38
C ASN A 275 -4.93 8.34 21.37
N ASN A 276 -4.11 7.80 22.27
CA ASN A 276 -3.39 8.58 23.27
C ASN A 276 -2.30 9.45 22.65
N MET A 277 -1.57 8.93 21.68
CA MET A 277 -0.53 9.67 20.97
C MET A 277 -1.12 10.85 20.18
N ASN A 278 -2.20 10.64 19.43
CA ASN A 278 -2.87 11.72 18.72
C ASN A 278 -3.38 12.81 19.68
N LEU A 279 -3.98 12.41 20.81
CA LEU A 279 -4.46 13.35 21.82
C LEU A 279 -3.30 14.14 22.46
N TYR A 280 -2.18 13.47 22.78
CA TYR A 280 -1.00 14.11 23.34
C TYR A 280 -0.46 15.21 22.43
N PHE A 281 -0.24 14.91 21.14
CA PHE A 281 0.30 15.86 20.19
C PHE A 281 -0.70 16.97 19.82
N GLN A 282 -1.99 16.64 19.72
CA GLN A 282 -3.02 17.64 19.51
C GLN A 282 -3.08 18.64 20.69
N ASN A 283 -2.88 18.17 21.92
CA ASN A 283 -2.83 19.04 23.08
C ASN A 283 -1.58 19.94 23.12
N ALA A 284 -0.47 19.49 22.58
CA ALA A 284 0.74 20.30 22.42
C ALA A 284 0.54 21.46 21.41
N ASN A 285 -0.41 21.37 20.49
CA ASN A 285 -0.84 22.49 19.66
C ASN A 285 -1.68 23.49 20.48
N THR A 286 -1.00 24.40 21.18
CA THR A 286 -1.61 25.42 22.05
C THR A 286 -2.00 26.70 21.31
N LYS A 287 -1.62 26.83 20.03
CA LYS A 287 -1.82 28.06 19.24
C LYS A 287 -3.22 28.20 18.65
N SER A 288 -3.99 27.12 18.63
CA SER A 288 -5.27 27.03 17.93
C SER A 288 -6.42 26.79 18.90
N GLU A 289 -7.56 27.39 18.57
CA GLU A 289 -8.83 27.17 19.25
C GLU A 289 -9.30 25.72 19.08
N VAL A 290 -9.98 25.16 20.09
CA VAL A 290 -10.50 23.78 20.06
C VAL A 290 -11.92 23.82 19.53
N TYR A 291 -12.18 23.08 18.45
CA TYR A 291 -13.50 22.88 17.90
C TYR A 291 -13.97 21.45 18.21
N THR A 292 -15.14 21.34 18.84
CA THR A 292 -15.73 20.02 19.17
C THR A 292 -16.91 19.75 18.24
N TRP A 293 -16.93 18.55 17.66
CA TRP A 293 -18.03 18.02 16.85
C TRP A 293 -18.29 16.57 17.22
N ALA A 294 -19.48 16.27 17.71
CA ALA A 294 -19.79 14.99 18.34
C ALA A 294 -18.75 14.65 19.44
N GLU A 295 -18.14 13.50 19.36
CA GLU A 295 -17.11 13.02 20.31
C GLU A 295 -15.69 13.46 19.92
N TRP A 296 -15.50 14.17 18.82
CA TRP A 296 -14.20 14.51 18.26
C TRP A 296 -13.82 15.97 18.49
N THR A 297 -12.53 16.21 18.67
CA THR A 297 -11.97 17.54 18.78
C THR A 297 -10.99 17.81 17.64
N PHE A 298 -11.00 19.04 17.14
CA PHE A 298 -10.17 19.47 16.02
C PHE A 298 -9.54 20.83 16.32
N LYS A 299 -8.36 21.05 15.78
CA LYS A 299 -7.66 22.33 15.82
C LYS A 299 -7.13 22.68 14.44
N VAL A 300 -7.06 23.97 14.15
CA VAL A 300 -6.33 24.46 12.97
C VAL A 300 -4.86 24.05 13.09
N GLY A 301 -4.30 23.52 12.02
CA GLY A 301 -2.95 22.98 11.97
C GLY A 301 -2.87 21.46 12.22
N ASP A 302 -3.95 20.80 12.67
CA ASP A 302 -3.94 19.35 12.86
C ASP A 302 -3.69 18.62 11.53
N PRO A 303 -2.73 17.69 11.47
CA PRO A 303 -2.60 16.77 10.35
C PRO A 303 -3.76 15.79 10.37
N VAL A 304 -4.24 15.44 9.18
CA VAL A 304 -5.34 14.48 9.02
C VAL A 304 -5.00 13.42 7.98
N ILE A 305 -5.65 12.26 8.12
CA ILE A 305 -5.61 11.20 7.13
C ILE A 305 -7.05 10.78 6.81
N PHE A 306 -7.37 10.72 5.52
CA PHE A 306 -8.71 10.35 5.09
C PHE A 306 -8.98 8.86 5.30
N LEU A 307 -10.26 8.56 5.51
CA LEU A 307 -10.79 7.22 5.68
C LEU A 307 -11.61 6.83 4.45
N ASP A 308 -11.80 5.54 4.21
CA ASP A 308 -12.71 5.06 3.17
C ASP A 308 -14.17 5.22 3.65
N THR A 309 -14.75 6.37 3.35
CA THR A 309 -16.13 6.70 3.72
C THR A 309 -17.11 6.60 2.58
N LYS A 310 -16.65 6.22 1.37
CA LYS A 310 -17.44 6.24 0.13
C LYS A 310 -18.04 7.62 -0.22
N ARG A 311 -17.61 8.66 0.48
CA ARG A 311 -18.10 10.03 0.29
C ARG A 311 -17.67 10.61 -1.06
N SER A 312 -16.46 10.29 -1.48
CA SER A 312 -15.89 10.70 -2.75
C SER A 312 -14.76 9.73 -3.15
N PRO A 313 -14.70 9.28 -4.40
CA PRO A 313 -13.59 8.45 -4.88
C PRO A 313 -12.24 9.19 -4.90
N ILE A 314 -12.29 10.52 -4.89
CA ILE A 314 -11.07 11.37 -4.87
C ILE A 314 -10.48 11.46 -3.46
N LEU A 315 -11.34 11.45 -2.42
CA LEU A 315 -10.92 11.44 -1.02
C LEU A 315 -10.72 9.99 -0.55
N TYR A 316 -9.72 9.35 -1.14
CA TYR A 316 -9.42 7.94 -0.89
C TYR A 316 -8.78 7.70 0.48
N ASN A 317 -8.84 6.44 0.93
CA ASN A 317 -8.25 6.01 2.19
C ASN A 317 -6.73 6.26 2.21
N ASN A 318 -6.24 6.81 3.32
CA ASN A 318 -4.85 7.22 3.55
C ASN A 318 -4.38 8.47 2.78
N LEU A 319 -5.27 9.22 2.12
CA LEU A 319 -4.93 10.54 1.62
C LEU A 319 -4.58 11.45 2.82
N LYS A 320 -3.41 12.06 2.76
CA LYS A 320 -2.94 12.99 3.78
C LYS A 320 -3.53 14.39 3.57
N GLY A 321 -3.65 15.14 4.63
CA GLY A 321 -4.02 16.55 4.58
C GLY A 321 -3.74 17.26 5.90
N ARG A 322 -4.06 18.54 5.92
CA ARG A 322 -3.94 19.41 7.10
C ARG A 322 -5.12 20.34 7.21
N ILE A 323 -5.62 20.55 8.40
CA ILE A 323 -6.69 21.50 8.67
C ILE A 323 -6.12 22.93 8.60
N VAL A 324 -6.64 23.75 7.71
CA VAL A 324 -6.23 25.14 7.52
C VAL A 324 -7.18 26.10 8.19
N ASP A 325 -8.47 25.79 8.20
CA ASP A 325 -9.50 26.59 8.84
C ASP A 325 -10.68 25.74 9.27
N ILE A 326 -11.35 26.14 10.35
CA ILE A 326 -12.56 25.51 10.86
C ILE A 326 -13.60 26.58 11.17
N SER A 327 -14.79 26.43 10.64
CA SER A 327 -15.94 27.24 11.06
C SER A 327 -17.10 26.36 11.48
N LYS A 328 -17.70 26.67 12.64
CA LYS A 328 -18.81 25.92 13.21
C LYS A 328 -20.09 26.73 13.14
N ARG A 329 -21.17 26.08 12.68
CA ARG A 329 -22.56 26.57 12.69
C ARG A 329 -23.39 25.64 13.59
N ASP A 330 -24.63 26.01 13.90
CA ASP A 330 -25.46 25.22 14.81
C ASP A 330 -25.68 23.78 14.34
N SER A 331 -25.84 23.56 13.03
CA SER A 331 -26.11 22.26 12.44
C SER A 331 -25.01 21.72 11.53
N ALA A 332 -23.88 22.40 11.44
CA ALA A 332 -22.77 21.98 10.55
C ALA A 332 -21.42 22.47 11.05
N ILE A 333 -20.39 21.70 10.72
CA ILE A 333 -18.99 22.11 10.83
C ILE A 333 -18.35 22.11 9.45
N LEU A 334 -17.62 23.15 9.12
CA LEU A 334 -16.97 23.36 7.84
C LEU A 334 -15.48 23.32 8.05
N PHE A 335 -14.80 22.41 7.38
CA PHE A 335 -13.36 22.27 7.37
C PHE A 335 -12.79 22.80 6.06
N THR A 336 -11.76 23.65 6.14
CA THR A 336 -10.89 23.92 5.00
C THR A 336 -9.61 23.11 5.19
N LEU A 337 -9.27 22.31 4.20
CA LEU A 337 -8.20 21.33 4.25
C LEU A 337 -7.24 21.52 3.08
N ASP A 338 -5.95 21.49 3.32
CA ASP A 338 -4.94 21.27 2.28
C ASP A 338 -4.69 19.75 2.18
N ILE A 339 -4.91 19.16 1.01
CA ILE A 339 -4.73 17.72 0.77
C ILE A 339 -3.53 17.48 -0.16
N ASP A 340 -2.79 16.41 0.08
CA ASP A 340 -1.53 16.08 -0.61
C ASP A 340 -1.78 15.45 -2.01
N THR A 341 -2.71 16.04 -2.76
CA THR A 341 -2.97 15.64 -4.15
C THR A 341 -3.34 16.86 -4.98
N ILE A 342 -2.86 16.91 -6.22
CA ILE A 342 -3.18 18.02 -7.14
C ILE A 342 -4.42 17.64 -7.92
N LEU A 343 -5.48 18.44 -7.73
CA LEU A 343 -6.75 18.30 -8.43
C LEU A 343 -7.03 19.54 -9.26
N THR A 344 -7.79 19.34 -10.31
CA THR A 344 -8.35 20.44 -11.11
C THR A 344 -9.79 20.75 -10.66
N GLU A 345 -10.24 21.98 -10.81
CA GLU A 345 -11.63 22.36 -10.55
C GLU A 345 -12.64 21.46 -11.27
N ARG A 346 -12.30 21.02 -12.50
CA ARG A 346 -13.15 20.11 -13.30
C ARG A 346 -13.36 18.75 -12.64
N GLN A 347 -12.34 18.19 -12.01
CA GLN A 347 -12.43 16.91 -11.30
C GLN A 347 -13.31 17.03 -10.06
N CYS A 348 -13.36 18.20 -9.43
CA CYS A 348 -14.09 18.44 -8.19
C CYS A 348 -15.56 18.84 -8.37
N ARG A 349 -16.05 19.09 -9.60
CA ARG A 349 -17.36 19.70 -9.86
C ARG A 349 -18.58 18.97 -9.32
N ASN A 350 -18.52 17.66 -9.19
CA ASN A 350 -19.65 16.84 -8.74
C ASN A 350 -19.33 16.10 -7.43
N GLU A 351 -18.29 16.54 -6.72
CA GLU A 351 -17.86 15.90 -5.50
C GLU A 351 -18.59 16.45 -4.27
N SER A 352 -18.50 15.75 -3.17
CA SER A 352 -19.10 16.14 -1.88
C SER A 352 -18.29 17.18 -1.11
N PHE A 353 -17.39 17.87 -1.79
CA PHE A 353 -16.56 18.95 -1.27
C PHE A 353 -16.37 20.05 -2.33
N GLU A 354 -16.00 21.24 -1.90
CA GLU A 354 -15.74 22.40 -2.76
C GLU A 354 -14.25 22.54 -3.04
N PHE A 355 -13.87 22.74 -4.29
CA PHE A 355 -12.53 23.16 -4.69
C PHE A 355 -12.32 24.63 -4.32
N VAL A 356 -11.21 24.94 -3.62
CA VAL A 356 -10.88 26.32 -3.24
C VAL A 356 -9.72 26.85 -4.07
N ASP A 357 -8.57 26.17 -4.04
CA ASP A 357 -7.34 26.60 -4.73
C ASP A 357 -6.33 25.47 -4.86
N VAL A 358 -5.32 25.66 -5.70
CA VAL A 358 -4.13 24.79 -5.77
C VAL A 358 -3.03 25.42 -4.92
N THR A 359 -2.42 24.63 -4.05
CA THR A 359 -1.32 25.04 -3.18
C THR A 359 0.01 24.45 -3.67
N ASP A 360 1.12 24.89 -3.12
CA ASP A 360 2.46 24.36 -3.46
C ASP A 360 2.62 22.86 -3.20
N ARG A 361 1.76 22.29 -2.34
CA ARG A 361 1.81 20.87 -1.91
C ARG A 361 0.65 20.03 -2.40
N GLY A 362 -0.39 20.64 -2.95
CA GLY A 362 -1.58 19.91 -3.37
C GLY A 362 -2.77 20.81 -3.63
N THR A 363 -3.92 20.44 -3.11
CA THR A 363 -5.18 21.16 -3.37
C THR A 363 -5.84 21.57 -2.05
N ARG A 364 -6.31 22.82 -1.99
CA ARG A 364 -7.17 23.29 -0.91
C ARG A 364 -8.62 23.02 -1.24
N ILE A 365 -9.27 22.30 -0.34
CA ILE A 365 -10.69 21.95 -0.44
C ILE A 365 -11.47 22.45 0.77
N ARG A 366 -12.78 22.58 0.60
CA ARG A 366 -13.70 22.88 1.70
C ARG A 366 -14.73 21.78 1.82
N LEU A 367 -14.90 21.24 3.02
CA LEU A 367 -15.71 20.07 3.30
C LEU A 367 -16.68 20.38 4.45
N GLU A 368 -17.97 20.23 4.19
CA GLU A 368 -19.03 20.41 5.19
C GLU A 368 -19.45 19.07 5.80
N VAL A 369 -19.58 19.03 7.12
CA VAL A 369 -20.16 17.92 7.86
C VAL A 369 -21.38 18.41 8.62
N ILE A 370 -22.54 17.80 8.40
CA ILE A 370 -23.81 18.20 8.98
C ILE A 370 -24.17 17.29 10.15
N ALA A 371 -24.83 17.83 11.17
CA ALA A 371 -25.49 17.03 12.19
C ALA A 371 -26.70 16.35 11.56
N SER A 372 -26.84 15.04 11.75
CA SER A 372 -28.05 14.32 11.31
C SER A 372 -28.81 13.83 12.52
N ASP A 373 -30.07 14.23 12.58
CA ASP A 373 -31.07 13.65 13.51
C ASP A 373 -32.03 12.68 12.79
N ASP A 374 -31.86 12.47 11.47
CA ASP A 374 -32.78 11.69 10.65
C ASP A 374 -32.14 10.39 10.10
N GLU A 375 -32.47 9.26 10.75
CA GLU A 375 -32.06 7.93 10.29
C GLU A 375 -32.71 7.52 8.95
N SER A 376 -33.76 8.24 8.51
CA SER A 376 -34.45 8.00 7.24
C SER A 376 -33.91 8.77 6.06
N ALA A 377 -32.88 9.60 6.26
CA ALA A 377 -32.27 10.41 5.20
C ALA A 377 -31.69 9.54 4.06
N PRO A 378 -31.75 10.01 2.81
CA PRO A 378 -31.12 9.34 1.65
C PRO A 378 -29.64 9.02 1.92
N GLU A 379 -29.14 7.93 1.33
CA GLU A 379 -27.77 7.47 1.54
C GLU A 379 -26.73 8.57 1.24
N GLU A 380 -26.97 9.41 0.24
CA GLU A 380 -26.14 10.56 -0.14
C GLU A 380 -26.08 11.65 0.95
N GLU A 381 -27.12 11.83 1.74
CA GLU A 381 -27.13 12.78 2.85
C GLU A 381 -26.46 12.18 4.10
N ARG A 382 -26.59 10.87 4.32
CA ARG A 382 -25.89 10.17 5.41
C ARG A 382 -24.38 10.28 5.31
N PHE A 383 -23.82 10.28 4.10
CA PHE A 383 -22.37 10.46 3.93
C PHE A 383 -21.90 11.84 4.38
N LYS A 384 -22.73 12.87 4.31
CA LYS A 384 -22.40 14.22 4.79
C LYS A 384 -22.34 14.34 6.30
N THR A 385 -22.89 13.37 7.05
CA THR A 385 -22.85 13.36 8.53
C THR A 385 -21.57 12.75 9.08
N ILE A 386 -20.81 12.02 8.25
CA ILE A 386 -19.60 11.32 8.65
C ILE A 386 -18.38 12.23 8.35
N ILE A 387 -17.53 12.41 9.36
CA ILE A 387 -16.21 13.03 9.16
C ILE A 387 -15.34 12.04 8.41
N PRO A 388 -14.89 12.37 7.17
CA PRO A 388 -14.19 11.42 6.32
C PRO A 388 -12.68 11.31 6.62
N PHE A 389 -12.21 11.83 7.74
CA PHE A 389 -10.82 11.81 8.14
C PHE A 389 -10.67 11.66 9.66
N GLN A 390 -9.48 11.31 10.08
CA GLN A 390 -9.07 11.30 11.49
C GLN A 390 -7.82 12.14 11.68
N ILE A 391 -7.57 12.59 12.90
CA ILE A 391 -6.32 13.25 13.30
C ILE A 391 -5.15 12.27 13.13
N ALA A 392 -4.03 12.75 12.60
CA ALA A 392 -2.92 11.92 12.14
C ALA A 392 -1.53 12.43 12.54
N TYR A 393 -1.35 12.88 13.78
CA TYR A 393 -0.02 13.01 14.35
C TYR A 393 0.65 11.64 14.53
N ALA A 394 -0.18 10.63 14.79
CA ALA A 394 0.19 9.22 14.80
C ALA A 394 -0.75 8.41 13.93
N VAL A 395 -0.23 7.35 13.31
CA VAL A 395 -1.02 6.38 12.53
C VAL A 395 -0.65 4.96 12.91
N SER A 396 -1.53 4.00 12.62
CA SER A 396 -1.17 2.59 12.77
C SER A 396 -0.14 2.17 11.72
N ILE A 397 0.71 1.21 12.06
CA ILE A 397 1.71 0.67 11.13
C ILE A 397 1.09 0.16 9.83
N HIS A 398 -0.13 -0.40 9.87
CA HIS A 398 -0.85 -0.84 8.67
C HIS A 398 -1.26 0.34 7.77
N LYS A 399 -1.68 1.46 8.35
CA LYS A 399 -2.02 2.66 7.58
C LYS A 399 -0.78 3.37 7.01
N ALA A 400 0.38 3.18 7.64
CA ALA A 400 1.63 3.74 7.14
C ALA A 400 2.19 2.98 5.93
N GLN A 401 1.70 1.78 5.63
CA GLN A 401 2.11 1.04 4.43
C GLN A 401 1.72 1.81 3.16
N GLY A 402 2.67 1.94 2.25
CA GLY A 402 2.50 2.72 1.02
C GLY A 402 2.60 4.24 1.21
N LEU A 403 2.71 4.75 2.45
CA LEU A 403 3.04 6.15 2.70
C LEU A 403 4.56 6.37 2.57
N GLU A 404 4.94 7.54 2.08
CA GLU A 404 6.33 7.97 2.00
C GLU A 404 6.53 9.20 2.88
N TYR A 405 7.61 9.18 3.67
CA TYR A 405 8.09 10.29 4.48
C TYR A 405 9.58 10.47 4.15
N ASN A 406 10.02 11.71 4.05
CA ASN A 406 11.40 12.06 3.68
C ASN A 406 12.40 11.91 4.83
#